data_be5a051af1ef2d2879b3ddc93758bccd
#
_entry.id   be5a051af1ef2d2879b3ddc93758bccd
#
_cell.length_a   1.000
_cell.length_b   1.000
_cell.length_c   1.000
_cell.angle_alpha   90.00
_cell.angle_beta   90.00
_cell.angle_gamma   90.00
#
_symmetry.space_group_name_H-M   'P 1'
#
loop_
_entity.id
_entity.type
_entity.pdbx_description
1 polymer ?
#
loop_
_entity_poly.entity_id
_entity_poly.type
_entity_poly.pdbx_seq_one_letter_code
_entity_poly.pdbx_strand_id
1 'polypeptide(L)'
;MLKKNKSIALVMILALLIITSSCAPKNTQAEIDKPAKTSASWERKLCRSKLDIISSYGDDQAFHPKVLNFEKPWNGYRYWMAYTPYPGADQRKENPHVCVSNDRIHWKPFEGEGKAVSLDPLTPFEDPDKQYNSDTHLVYRKDIDTLECYWRQVDNRTRIDKIMKRTTTDGIHWSKAQNVLVSDARTDRILSPAIIYENGRYKMWTVNCKSKFPVLYRESKDGFHWTTPSTIQLKYPSDRLRSWHLDVIHTEKGYEMLVVAFYKGHRHREMNLYYTLSKNEHDFKKCITILKPSEKEKAWDNRGIYRSSFFVENGIYYIYYSGIGYPKGPNSSQGVGLTYGPSVKNIHGYDA
;
A
#
# COMPACT_ATOMS: atom_id res chain seq x y z
N MET A 1 -80.40 -2.97 -29.17
CA MET A 1 -80.62 -1.63 -28.55
C MET A 1 -79.70 -1.49 -27.40
N LEU A 2 -78.65 -0.74 -27.55
CA LEU A 2 -77.93 -0.19 -26.40
C LEU A 2 -76.90 0.82 -26.91
N LYS A 3 -76.98 2.00 -26.38
CA LYS A 3 -76.30 3.19 -26.82
C LYS A 3 -74.82 3.17 -26.42
N LYS A 4 -73.94 3.62 -27.34
CA LYS A 4 -72.57 3.98 -27.12
C LYS A 4 -72.50 5.31 -26.37
N ASN A 5 -71.75 5.36 -25.26
CA ASN A 5 -71.24 6.62 -24.69
C ASN A 5 -69.72 6.65 -24.86
N LYS A 6 -69.28 7.63 -25.61
CA LYS A 6 -67.83 8.02 -25.74
C LYS A 6 -67.52 8.97 -24.60
N SER A 7 -66.53 8.62 -23.74
CA SER A 7 -65.90 9.55 -22.86
C SER A 7 -64.54 9.92 -23.44
N ILE A 8 -64.36 11.21 -23.67
CA ILE A 8 -63.10 11.81 -24.10
C ILE A 8 -62.24 12.02 -22.84
N ALA A 9 -61.14 11.30 -22.72
CA ALA A 9 -60.18 11.53 -21.69
C ALA A 9 -59.12 12.56 -22.19
N LEU A 10 -59.12 13.70 -21.53
CA LEU A 10 -58.14 14.77 -21.74
C LEU A 10 -56.82 14.35 -21.12
N VAL A 11 -55.80 14.08 -21.94
CA VAL A 11 -54.44 13.78 -21.47
C VAL A 11 -53.72 15.10 -21.23
N MET A 12 -53.58 15.48 -19.97
CA MET A 12 -52.65 16.54 -19.56
C MET A 12 -51.26 15.94 -19.61
N ILE A 13 -50.41 16.40 -20.54
CA ILE A 13 -48.99 16.17 -20.55
C ILE A 13 -48.37 17.13 -19.55
N LEU A 14 -48.01 16.60 -18.38
CA LEU A 14 -47.21 17.31 -17.41
C LEU A 14 -45.72 17.14 -17.82
N ALA A 15 -45.13 18.16 -18.43
CA ALA A 15 -43.71 18.17 -18.72
C ALA A 15 -42.96 18.33 -17.40
N LEU A 16 -42.47 17.22 -16.85
CA LEU A 16 -41.50 17.22 -15.76
C LEU A 16 -40.15 17.64 -16.31
N LEU A 17 -39.76 18.91 -16.10
CA LEU A 17 -38.39 19.35 -16.27
C LEU A 17 -37.53 18.65 -15.19
N ILE A 18 -36.94 17.51 -15.55
CA ILE A 18 -35.88 16.92 -14.77
C ILE A 18 -34.64 17.80 -15.02
N ILE A 19 -34.36 18.70 -14.08
CA ILE A 19 -33.07 19.33 -13.98
C ILE A 19 -32.12 18.22 -13.52
N THR A 20 -31.52 17.53 -14.47
CA THR A 20 -30.34 16.71 -14.19
C THR A 20 -29.21 17.66 -13.92
N SER A 21 -28.99 17.97 -12.65
CA SER A 21 -27.71 18.48 -12.19
C SER A 21 -26.69 17.40 -12.51
N SER A 22 -26.06 17.47 -13.69
CA SER A 22 -24.88 16.68 -13.97
C SER A 22 -23.77 17.27 -13.11
N CYS A 23 -23.58 16.71 -11.92
CA CYS A 23 -22.27 16.77 -11.29
C CYS A 23 -21.30 16.04 -12.22
N ALA A 24 -20.70 16.75 -13.13
CA ALA A 24 -19.51 16.25 -13.80
C ALA A 24 -18.51 15.89 -12.70
N PRO A 25 -17.90 14.70 -12.74
CA PRO A 25 -16.87 14.37 -11.75
C PRO A 25 -15.81 15.47 -11.84
N LYS A 26 -15.56 16.15 -10.73
CA LYS A 26 -14.44 17.08 -10.62
C LYS A 26 -13.22 16.35 -11.15
N ASN A 27 -12.45 17.00 -11.98
CA ASN A 27 -11.27 16.41 -12.60
C ASN A 27 -10.21 16.18 -11.50
N THR A 28 -10.38 15.12 -10.73
CA THR A 28 -9.54 14.72 -9.60
C THR A 28 -8.09 14.52 -10.03
N GLN A 29 -7.88 14.09 -11.28
CA GLN A 29 -6.55 13.95 -11.85
C GLN A 29 -5.81 15.29 -11.93
N ALA A 30 -6.47 16.36 -12.39
CA ALA A 30 -5.89 17.69 -12.50
C ALA A 30 -5.57 18.30 -11.12
N GLU A 31 -6.29 17.88 -10.09
CA GLU A 31 -6.07 18.36 -8.73
C GLU A 31 -4.85 17.69 -8.07
N ILE A 32 -4.65 16.39 -8.33
CA ILE A 32 -3.48 15.65 -7.86
C ILE A 32 -2.21 16.02 -8.62
N ASP A 33 -2.31 16.37 -9.90
CA ASP A 33 -1.16 16.74 -10.73
C ASP A 33 -0.69 18.18 -10.50
N LYS A 34 -1.42 18.99 -9.75
CA LYS A 34 -0.97 20.33 -9.38
C LYS A 34 0.23 20.23 -8.43
N PRO A 35 1.30 20.99 -8.65
CA PRO A 35 2.38 21.06 -7.67
C PRO A 35 1.84 21.53 -6.32
N ALA A 36 2.26 20.86 -5.25
CA ALA A 36 1.85 21.23 -3.91
C ALA A 36 2.27 22.69 -3.63
N LYS A 37 1.31 23.51 -3.17
CA LYS A 37 1.61 24.87 -2.74
C LYS A 37 2.66 24.82 -1.64
N THR A 38 3.71 25.60 -1.76
CA THR A 38 4.71 25.75 -0.69
C THR A 38 4.03 26.26 0.56
N SER A 39 4.13 25.56 1.65
CA SER A 39 3.56 25.95 2.91
C SER A 39 4.55 25.76 4.05
N ALA A 40 4.35 26.49 5.08
CA ALA A 40 5.28 26.70 6.17
C ALA A 40 5.68 25.43 6.96
N SER A 41 4.94 24.33 6.88
CA SER A 41 5.28 23.13 7.64
C SER A 41 4.67 21.88 6.99
N TRP A 42 5.53 20.98 6.51
CA TRP A 42 5.16 19.65 6.04
C TRP A 42 4.50 18.81 7.15
N GLU A 43 4.81 19.07 8.41
CA GLU A 43 4.28 18.35 9.58
C GLU A 43 2.77 18.52 9.76
N ARG A 44 2.19 19.59 9.24
CA ARG A 44 0.77 19.90 9.36
C ARG A 44 -0.10 19.32 8.24
N LYS A 45 0.51 18.58 7.31
CA LYS A 45 -0.16 18.19 6.07
C LYS A 45 -0.39 16.69 5.99
N LEU A 46 -0.99 16.16 7.02
CA LEU A 46 -1.47 14.78 6.99
C LEU A 46 -2.71 14.66 6.11
N CYS A 47 -2.83 13.54 5.41
CA CYS A 47 -4.06 13.16 4.78
C CYS A 47 -5.16 13.10 5.84
N ARG A 48 -6.28 13.73 5.56
CA ARG A 48 -7.45 13.71 6.44
C ARG A 48 -8.45 12.67 6.01
N SER A 49 -8.44 12.37 4.72
CA SER A 49 -9.31 11.38 4.11
C SER A 49 -8.58 10.06 3.97
N LYS A 50 -9.24 9.01 4.38
CA LYS A 50 -8.85 7.64 4.09
C LYS A 50 -9.33 7.32 2.67
N LEU A 51 -8.51 6.62 1.88
CA LEU A 51 -8.92 6.11 0.58
C LEU A 51 -9.95 5.00 0.76
N ASP A 52 -10.98 5.01 -0.08
CA ASP A 52 -12.01 3.97 -0.09
C ASP A 52 -11.51 2.75 -0.88
N ILE A 53 -10.84 1.84 -0.17
CA ILE A 53 -10.32 0.58 -0.71
C ILE A 53 -11.03 -0.55 0.00
N ILE A 54 -12.06 -1.08 -0.65
CA ILE A 54 -12.91 -2.12 -0.07
C ILE A 54 -12.12 -3.43 0.07
N SER A 55 -12.10 -3.98 1.26
CA SER A 55 -11.50 -5.26 1.57
C SER A 55 -12.46 -6.42 1.31
N SER A 56 -11.95 -7.67 1.32
CA SER A 56 -12.77 -8.88 1.25
C SER A 56 -13.74 -9.06 2.43
N TYR A 57 -13.64 -8.25 3.45
CA TYR A 57 -14.56 -8.21 4.59
C TYR A 57 -15.67 -7.15 4.42
N GLY A 58 -15.71 -6.45 3.28
CA GLY A 58 -16.70 -5.42 2.98
C GLY A 58 -16.49 -4.12 3.74
N ASP A 59 -15.30 -3.88 4.28
CA ASP A 59 -14.88 -2.66 4.94
C ASP A 59 -13.78 -1.93 4.17
N ASP A 60 -13.43 -0.72 4.57
CA ASP A 60 -12.41 0.13 4.00
C ASP A 60 -11.07 0.05 4.77
N GLN A 61 -10.82 -1.06 5.45
CA GLN A 61 -9.63 -1.26 6.27
C GLN A 61 -8.52 -2.01 5.51
N ALA A 62 -8.23 -1.57 4.28
CA ALA A 62 -7.04 -1.99 3.54
C ALA A 62 -5.76 -1.52 4.25
N PHE A 63 -4.72 -2.32 4.17
CA PHE A 63 -3.47 -2.10 4.90
C PHE A 63 -2.26 -2.60 4.08
N HIS A 64 -1.03 -2.31 4.51
CA HIS A 64 0.21 -2.75 3.86
C HIS A 64 0.28 -2.45 2.36
N PRO A 65 0.03 -1.20 1.91
CA PRO A 65 0.03 -0.88 0.49
C PRO A 65 1.40 -1.07 -0.14
N LYS A 66 1.43 -1.60 -1.36
CA LYS A 66 2.53 -1.46 -2.31
C LYS A 66 1.98 -1.08 -3.66
N VAL A 67 2.31 0.11 -4.12
CA VAL A 67 1.82 0.67 -5.38
C VAL A 67 2.91 0.67 -6.43
N LEU A 68 2.55 0.24 -7.63
CA LEU A 68 3.31 0.45 -8.86
C LEU A 68 2.57 1.42 -9.75
N ASN A 69 3.32 2.30 -10.40
CA ASN A 69 2.84 3.17 -11.47
C ASN A 69 3.42 2.70 -12.81
N PHE A 70 2.58 2.64 -13.83
CA PHE A 70 2.96 2.26 -15.18
C PHE A 70 2.93 3.51 -16.07
N GLU A 71 3.99 3.75 -16.81
CA GLU A 71 4.04 4.84 -17.80
C GLU A 71 2.95 4.69 -18.85
N LYS A 72 2.78 3.47 -19.37
CA LYS A 72 1.64 3.04 -20.19
C LYS A 72 0.80 2.08 -19.37
N PRO A 73 -0.54 2.20 -19.41
CA PRO A 73 -1.41 1.26 -18.69
C PRO A 73 -1.04 -0.20 -18.95
N TRP A 74 -0.87 -0.98 -17.89
CA TRP A 74 -0.69 -2.42 -17.97
C TRP A 74 -2.04 -3.08 -17.71
N ASN A 75 -2.51 -3.91 -18.66
CA ASN A 75 -3.84 -4.51 -18.63
C ASN A 75 -4.96 -3.48 -18.32
N GLY A 76 -4.88 -2.29 -18.95
CA GLY A 76 -5.89 -1.23 -18.85
C GLY A 76 -5.76 -0.28 -17.66
N TYR A 77 -4.80 -0.49 -16.75
CA TYR A 77 -4.65 0.34 -15.55
C TYR A 77 -3.24 0.90 -15.38
N ARG A 78 -3.18 2.17 -14.96
CA ARG A 78 -1.91 2.86 -14.69
C ARG A 78 -1.33 2.53 -13.32
N TYR A 79 -2.18 2.22 -12.35
CA TYR A 79 -1.75 1.99 -10.97
C TYR A 79 -2.26 0.65 -10.48
N TRP A 80 -1.35 -0.13 -9.91
CA TRP A 80 -1.61 -1.42 -9.31
C TRP A 80 -1.16 -1.41 -7.87
N MET A 81 -2.02 -1.83 -6.95
CA MET A 81 -1.71 -1.89 -5.52
C MET A 81 -1.91 -3.32 -5.01
N ALA A 82 -0.89 -3.87 -4.35
CA ALA A 82 -1.10 -4.97 -3.43
C ALA A 82 -1.38 -4.42 -2.04
N TYR A 83 -2.27 -5.07 -1.32
CA TYR A 83 -2.65 -4.71 0.04
C TYR A 83 -3.11 -5.95 0.82
N THR A 84 -3.26 -5.82 2.15
CA THR A 84 -3.94 -6.80 2.99
C THR A 84 -5.13 -6.16 3.70
N PRO A 85 -6.25 -6.87 3.95
CA PRO A 85 -7.25 -6.41 4.91
C PRO A 85 -6.64 -6.42 6.33
N TYR A 86 -7.05 -5.46 7.16
CA TYR A 86 -6.62 -5.44 8.56
C TYR A 86 -7.73 -4.96 9.50
N PRO A 87 -8.98 -5.45 9.35
CA PRO A 87 -10.10 -4.97 10.14
C PRO A 87 -9.92 -5.22 11.63
N GLY A 88 -10.11 -4.15 12.41
CA GLY A 88 -9.98 -4.18 13.86
C GLY A 88 -8.54 -4.38 14.36
N ALA A 89 -7.52 -4.16 13.52
CA ALA A 89 -6.12 -4.47 13.81
C ALA A 89 -5.87 -5.96 14.11
N ASP A 90 -6.65 -6.84 13.49
CA ASP A 90 -6.51 -8.29 13.65
C ASP A 90 -5.66 -8.88 12.52
N GLN A 91 -4.39 -9.21 12.84
CA GLN A 91 -3.45 -9.79 11.89
C GLN A 91 -3.93 -11.12 11.28
N ARG A 92 -4.84 -11.82 11.94
CA ARG A 92 -5.39 -13.10 11.48
C ARG A 92 -6.26 -12.95 10.24
N LYS A 93 -6.68 -11.71 9.93
CA LYS A 93 -7.49 -11.37 8.75
C LYS A 93 -6.65 -10.91 7.57
N GLU A 94 -5.34 -10.77 7.76
CA GLU A 94 -4.44 -10.36 6.69
C GLU A 94 -4.31 -11.45 5.63
N ASN A 95 -4.46 -11.06 4.38
CA ASN A 95 -4.22 -11.90 3.21
C ASN A 95 -3.95 -11.04 1.97
N PRO A 96 -3.07 -11.42 1.03
CA PRO A 96 -2.71 -10.58 -0.11
C PRO A 96 -3.88 -10.42 -1.10
N HIS A 97 -4.16 -9.18 -1.45
CA HIS A 97 -5.11 -8.76 -2.46
C HIS A 97 -4.44 -7.81 -3.45
N VAL A 98 -5.04 -7.64 -4.62
CA VAL A 98 -4.61 -6.66 -5.62
C VAL A 98 -5.80 -5.82 -6.04
N CYS A 99 -5.60 -4.52 -6.15
CA CYS A 99 -6.56 -3.57 -6.72
C CYS A 99 -5.87 -2.62 -7.70
N VAL A 100 -6.67 -1.93 -8.49
CA VAL A 100 -6.21 -1.09 -9.59
C VAL A 100 -6.87 0.28 -9.58
N SER A 101 -6.20 1.25 -10.21
CA SER A 101 -6.69 2.61 -10.37
C SER A 101 -6.15 3.22 -11.67
N ASN A 102 -6.87 4.23 -12.19
CA ASN A 102 -6.37 5.09 -13.27
C ASN A 102 -6.15 6.54 -12.82
N ASP A 103 -6.52 6.88 -11.59
CA ASP A 103 -6.43 8.25 -11.06
C ASP A 103 -5.71 8.37 -9.71
N ARG A 104 -5.18 7.28 -9.15
CA ARG A 104 -4.46 7.20 -7.86
C ARG A 104 -5.34 7.25 -6.61
N ILE A 105 -6.63 7.56 -6.75
CA ILE A 105 -7.56 7.81 -5.64
C ILE A 105 -8.65 6.75 -5.57
N HIS A 106 -9.29 6.49 -6.72
CA HIS A 106 -10.37 5.51 -6.80
C HIS A 106 -9.79 4.14 -7.14
N TRP A 107 -9.83 3.27 -6.18
CA TRP A 107 -9.30 1.92 -6.26
C TRP A 107 -10.43 0.90 -6.33
N LYS A 108 -10.28 -0.08 -7.20
CA LYS A 108 -11.21 -1.18 -7.32
C LYS A 108 -10.47 -2.50 -7.51
N PRO A 109 -11.08 -3.65 -7.16
CA PRO A 109 -10.54 -4.95 -7.53
C PRO A 109 -10.30 -5.03 -9.03
N PHE A 110 -9.25 -5.74 -9.44
CA PHE A 110 -8.98 -5.92 -10.86
C PHE A 110 -10.03 -6.85 -11.48
N GLU A 111 -10.65 -6.36 -12.52
CA GLU A 111 -11.61 -7.10 -13.32
C GLU A 111 -10.99 -7.34 -14.70
N GLY A 112 -10.74 -8.59 -15.05
CA GLY A 112 -10.46 -8.93 -16.44
C GLY A 112 -11.72 -8.70 -17.31
N GLU A 113 -11.51 -8.52 -18.60
CA GLU A 113 -12.61 -8.34 -19.54
C GLU A 113 -13.71 -9.42 -19.35
N GLY A 114 -14.96 -8.97 -19.11
CA GLY A 114 -16.14 -9.82 -19.00
C GLY A 114 -16.29 -10.63 -17.72
N LYS A 115 -15.51 -10.38 -16.69
CA LYS A 115 -15.65 -11.07 -15.38
C LYS A 115 -16.17 -10.15 -14.29
N ALA A 116 -16.94 -10.75 -13.37
CA ALA A 116 -17.41 -10.06 -12.18
C ALA A 116 -16.21 -9.63 -11.31
N VAL A 117 -16.38 -8.51 -10.60
CA VAL A 117 -15.41 -8.01 -9.60
C VAL A 117 -15.14 -9.12 -8.59
N SER A 118 -13.89 -9.58 -8.49
CA SER A 118 -13.49 -10.51 -7.46
C SER A 118 -12.70 -9.78 -6.37
N LEU A 119 -13.19 -9.87 -5.14
CA LEU A 119 -12.45 -9.48 -3.94
C LEU A 119 -11.64 -10.66 -3.38
N ASP A 120 -11.53 -11.75 -4.14
CA ASP A 120 -10.84 -12.93 -3.70
C ASP A 120 -9.34 -12.64 -3.49
N PRO A 121 -8.79 -13.09 -2.38
CA PRO A 121 -7.38 -12.95 -2.11
C PRO A 121 -6.54 -13.80 -3.07
N LEU A 122 -5.29 -13.42 -3.27
CA LEU A 122 -4.33 -14.14 -4.12
C LEU A 122 -3.97 -15.53 -3.58
N THR A 123 -4.29 -15.83 -2.36
CA THR A 123 -4.09 -17.14 -1.73
C THR A 123 -5.29 -17.49 -0.85
N PRO A 124 -5.65 -18.75 -0.71
CA PRO A 124 -6.70 -19.16 0.21
C PRO A 124 -6.45 -18.67 1.62
N PHE A 125 -7.52 -18.40 2.36
CA PHE A 125 -7.42 -18.11 3.79
C PHE A 125 -6.94 -19.37 4.54
N GLU A 126 -5.93 -19.18 5.34
CA GLU A 126 -5.41 -20.20 6.23
C GLU A 126 -6.17 -20.21 7.56
N ASP A 127 -5.93 -21.24 8.37
CA ASP A 127 -6.36 -21.20 9.77
C ASP A 127 -5.63 -20.06 10.50
N PRO A 128 -6.32 -18.98 10.85
CA PRO A 128 -5.67 -17.74 11.28
C PRO A 128 -4.94 -17.87 12.62
N ASP A 129 -5.28 -18.86 13.43
CA ASP A 129 -4.56 -19.14 14.68
C ASP A 129 -3.23 -19.86 14.45
N LYS A 130 -3.10 -20.50 13.31
CA LYS A 130 -1.89 -21.24 12.91
C LYS A 130 -1.01 -20.44 11.98
N GLN A 131 -1.60 -19.76 11.01
CA GLN A 131 -0.89 -19.13 9.92
C GLN A 131 -1.64 -17.89 9.41
N TYR A 132 -0.91 -16.86 8.99
CA TYR A 132 -1.48 -15.70 8.31
C TYR A 132 -0.50 -15.13 7.26
N ASN A 133 -1.01 -14.33 6.33
CA ASN A 133 -0.27 -13.76 5.21
C ASN A 133 -0.27 -12.23 5.28
N SER A 134 0.89 -11.61 5.41
CA SER A 134 1.03 -10.16 5.59
C SER A 134 2.10 -9.56 4.68
N ASP A 135 2.33 -8.27 4.81
CA ASP A 135 3.46 -7.56 4.18
C ASP A 135 3.55 -7.75 2.67
N THR A 136 2.46 -7.48 1.96
CA THR A 136 2.41 -7.57 0.50
C THR A 136 3.39 -6.64 -0.20
N HIS A 137 3.92 -7.09 -1.35
CA HIS A 137 4.79 -6.29 -2.19
C HIS A 137 4.61 -6.65 -3.68
N LEU A 138 4.75 -5.68 -4.56
CA LEU A 138 4.67 -5.86 -6.02
C LEU A 138 6.00 -5.54 -6.68
N VAL A 139 6.35 -6.35 -7.67
CA VAL A 139 7.45 -6.10 -8.59
C VAL A 139 6.95 -6.31 -10.01
N TYR A 140 7.25 -5.40 -10.92
CA TYR A 140 7.00 -5.61 -12.34
C TYR A 140 8.29 -5.94 -13.06
N ARG A 141 8.32 -7.10 -13.68
CA ARG A 141 9.39 -7.59 -14.54
C ARG A 141 9.13 -7.12 -15.96
N LYS A 142 9.65 -5.93 -16.28
CA LYS A 142 9.48 -5.31 -17.59
C LYS A 142 10.08 -6.15 -18.72
N ASP A 143 11.14 -6.90 -18.43
CA ASP A 143 11.86 -7.75 -19.38
C ASP A 143 11.06 -8.97 -19.86
N ILE A 144 10.08 -9.42 -19.08
CA ILE A 144 9.21 -10.56 -19.39
C ILE A 144 7.72 -10.24 -19.26
N ASP A 145 7.38 -8.95 -19.17
CA ASP A 145 5.99 -8.44 -19.02
C ASP A 145 5.18 -9.18 -17.95
N THR A 146 5.75 -9.30 -16.75
CA THR A 146 5.17 -10.11 -15.68
C THR A 146 5.08 -9.32 -14.39
N LEU A 147 3.90 -9.30 -13.78
CA LEU A 147 3.69 -8.78 -12.44
C LEU A 147 3.90 -9.91 -11.42
N GLU A 148 4.71 -9.63 -10.42
CA GLU A 148 5.00 -10.52 -9.31
C GLU A 148 4.41 -9.93 -8.02
N CYS A 149 3.61 -10.70 -7.29
CA CYS A 149 3.13 -10.36 -5.96
C CYS A 149 3.83 -11.22 -4.92
N TYR A 150 4.45 -10.56 -3.97
CA TYR A 150 5.14 -11.17 -2.82
C TYR A 150 4.34 -10.90 -1.56
N TRP A 151 4.45 -11.79 -0.58
CA TRP A 151 3.93 -11.58 0.77
C TRP A 151 4.71 -12.39 1.78
N ARG A 152 4.62 -12.01 3.03
CA ARG A 152 5.15 -12.78 4.14
C ARG A 152 4.07 -13.73 4.68
N GLN A 153 4.36 -15.02 4.70
CA GLN A 153 3.57 -16.04 5.38
C GLN A 153 4.20 -16.33 6.75
N VAL A 154 3.41 -16.24 7.79
CA VAL A 154 3.84 -16.46 9.17
C VAL A 154 3.19 -17.74 9.68
N ASP A 155 3.98 -18.75 10.07
CA ASP A 155 3.51 -19.95 10.74
C ASP A 155 3.83 -19.87 12.24
N ASN A 156 2.81 -19.65 13.04
CA ASN A 156 2.95 -19.52 14.50
C ASN A 156 3.29 -20.83 15.21
N ARG A 157 3.01 -22.00 14.59
CA ARG A 157 3.29 -23.31 15.16
C ARG A 157 4.75 -23.69 15.01
N THR A 158 5.25 -23.60 13.78
CA THR A 158 6.64 -23.98 13.45
C THR A 158 7.62 -22.86 13.74
N ARG A 159 7.14 -21.62 13.85
CA ARG A 159 7.95 -20.40 13.93
C ARG A 159 8.81 -20.21 12.68
N ILE A 160 8.29 -20.58 11.54
CA ILE A 160 8.90 -20.35 10.24
C ILE A 160 8.15 -19.21 9.55
N ASP A 161 8.87 -18.16 9.21
CA ASP A 161 8.38 -17.11 8.31
C ASP A 161 8.87 -17.42 6.90
N LYS A 162 8.03 -17.21 5.89
CA LYS A 162 8.38 -17.39 4.48
C LYS A 162 8.06 -16.13 3.70
N ILE A 163 8.85 -15.82 2.72
CA ILE A 163 8.43 -14.91 1.65
C ILE A 163 7.92 -15.77 0.50
N MET A 164 6.67 -15.57 0.17
CA MET A 164 5.95 -16.27 -0.87
C MET A 164 5.81 -15.37 -2.09
N LYS A 165 5.65 -15.97 -3.28
CA LYS A 165 5.45 -15.25 -4.54
C LYS A 165 4.41 -15.96 -5.41
N ARG A 166 3.61 -15.16 -6.12
CA ARG A 166 2.83 -15.54 -7.32
C ARG A 166 3.13 -14.56 -8.44
N THR A 167 2.95 -15.01 -9.67
CA THR A 167 3.21 -14.22 -10.87
C THR A 167 2.01 -14.26 -11.81
N THR A 168 1.85 -13.21 -12.61
CA THR A 168 0.81 -13.11 -13.63
C THR A 168 1.28 -12.25 -14.81
N THR A 169 0.79 -12.54 -16.01
CA THR A 169 0.99 -11.72 -17.22
C THR A 169 -0.26 -10.94 -17.61
N ASP A 170 -1.40 -11.22 -16.97
CA ASP A 170 -2.69 -10.62 -17.29
C ASP A 170 -3.43 -10.04 -16.07
N GLY A 171 -2.90 -10.22 -14.86
CA GLY A 171 -3.51 -9.80 -13.60
C GLY A 171 -4.65 -10.69 -13.11
N ILE A 172 -5.08 -11.69 -13.91
CA ILE A 172 -6.21 -12.59 -13.63
C ILE A 172 -5.74 -13.98 -13.27
N HIS A 173 -4.88 -14.55 -14.11
CA HIS A 173 -4.37 -15.89 -13.94
C HIS A 173 -3.03 -15.85 -13.20
N TRP A 174 -3.07 -16.20 -11.94
CA TRP A 174 -1.89 -16.22 -11.08
C TRP A 174 -1.29 -17.61 -11.00
N SER A 175 0.04 -17.69 -11.08
CA SER A 175 0.79 -18.93 -10.89
C SER A 175 0.49 -19.55 -9.52
N LYS A 176 0.87 -20.81 -9.31
CA LYS A 176 0.91 -21.41 -7.97
C LYS A 176 1.86 -20.60 -7.06
N ALA A 177 1.52 -20.51 -5.78
CA ALA A 177 2.37 -19.86 -4.79
C ALA A 177 3.70 -20.61 -4.65
N GLN A 178 4.80 -19.87 -4.69
CA GLN A 178 6.15 -20.37 -4.56
C GLN A 178 6.83 -19.77 -3.34
N ASN A 179 7.61 -20.56 -2.63
CA ASN A 179 8.42 -20.07 -1.54
C ASN A 179 9.76 -19.54 -2.08
N VAL A 180 10.08 -18.30 -1.80
CA VAL A 180 11.31 -17.64 -2.30
C VAL A 180 12.34 -17.37 -1.21
N LEU A 181 11.95 -17.38 0.06
CA LEU A 181 12.84 -17.26 1.19
C LEU A 181 12.20 -17.87 2.44
N VAL A 182 12.98 -18.59 3.19
CA VAL A 182 12.57 -19.19 4.48
C VAL A 182 13.43 -18.61 5.60
N SER A 183 12.81 -18.32 6.72
CA SER A 183 13.47 -17.76 7.88
C SER A 183 12.93 -18.39 9.15
N ASP A 184 13.83 -18.76 10.06
CA ASP A 184 13.45 -19.17 11.43
C ASP A 184 13.17 -17.92 12.25
N ALA A 185 11.91 -17.71 12.62
CA ALA A 185 11.48 -16.56 13.40
C ALA A 185 12.10 -16.48 14.82
N ARG A 186 12.82 -17.51 15.25
CA ARG A 186 13.61 -17.47 16.50
C ARG A 186 14.92 -16.71 16.35
N THR A 187 15.50 -16.72 15.17
CA THR A 187 16.83 -16.14 14.88
C THR A 187 16.77 -14.94 13.94
N ASP A 188 16.01 -15.05 12.86
CA ASP A 188 15.88 -14.01 11.82
C ASP A 188 14.40 -13.89 11.41
N ARG A 189 13.63 -13.13 12.15
CA ARG A 189 12.23 -12.89 11.82
C ARG A 189 12.12 -11.80 10.77
N ILE A 190 11.90 -12.20 9.53
CA ILE A 190 11.77 -11.30 8.39
C ILE A 190 10.46 -10.50 8.47
N LEU A 191 10.56 -9.19 8.24
CA LEU A 191 9.43 -8.28 8.16
C LEU A 191 9.60 -7.38 6.95
N SER A 192 8.49 -7.03 6.29
CA SER A 192 8.42 -5.98 5.29
C SER A 192 9.41 -6.15 4.13
N PRO A 193 9.26 -7.17 3.28
CA PRO A 193 10.09 -7.26 2.09
C PRO A 193 9.82 -6.06 1.17
N ALA A 194 10.86 -5.31 0.85
CA ALA A 194 10.88 -4.34 -0.24
C ALA A 194 11.80 -4.88 -1.32
N ILE A 195 11.26 -5.13 -2.49
CA ILE A 195 11.96 -5.81 -3.56
C ILE A 195 11.91 -4.94 -4.82
N ILE A 196 13.05 -4.77 -5.46
CA ILE A 196 13.14 -4.20 -6.82
C ILE A 196 13.86 -5.18 -7.73
N TYR A 197 13.56 -5.10 -9.03
CA TYR A 197 14.28 -5.82 -10.06
C TYR A 197 14.89 -4.82 -11.04
N GLU A 198 16.21 -4.86 -11.12
CA GLU A 198 16.95 -4.00 -12.02
C GLU A 198 18.28 -4.66 -12.46
N ASN A 199 18.72 -4.35 -13.67
CA ASN A 199 19.98 -4.86 -14.22
C ASN A 199 20.13 -6.39 -14.10
N GLY A 200 19.03 -7.13 -14.31
CA GLY A 200 19.03 -8.59 -14.26
C GLY A 200 19.12 -9.18 -12.85
N ARG A 201 18.87 -8.40 -11.80
CA ARG A 201 18.94 -8.85 -10.40
C ARG A 201 17.78 -8.37 -9.58
N TYR A 202 17.34 -9.21 -8.67
CA TYR A 202 16.49 -8.84 -7.57
C TYR A 202 17.34 -8.30 -6.41
N LYS A 203 16.88 -7.21 -5.82
CA LYS A 203 17.43 -6.59 -4.62
C LYS A 203 16.32 -6.52 -3.58
N MET A 204 16.59 -7.01 -2.38
CA MET A 204 15.58 -7.08 -1.32
C MET A 204 16.12 -6.49 -0.02
N TRP A 205 15.36 -5.56 0.53
CA TRP A 205 15.53 -5.02 1.87
C TRP A 205 14.42 -5.54 2.77
N THR A 206 14.79 -5.97 3.98
CA THR A 206 13.85 -6.47 4.99
C THR A 206 14.23 -5.93 6.36
N VAL A 207 13.33 -5.97 7.32
CA VAL A 207 13.66 -5.69 8.72
C VAL A 207 13.73 -7.00 9.49
N ASN A 208 14.80 -7.22 10.24
CA ASN A 208 14.86 -8.33 11.19
C ASN A 208 14.22 -7.90 12.52
N CYS A 209 13.05 -8.46 12.85
CA CYS A 209 12.32 -8.14 14.08
C CYS A 209 12.99 -8.68 15.35
N LYS A 210 14.10 -9.36 15.24
CA LYS A 210 14.93 -9.78 16.36
C LYS A 210 15.99 -8.72 16.65
N SER A 211 16.54 -8.75 17.85
CA SER A 211 17.63 -7.85 18.24
C SER A 211 17.25 -6.36 18.13
N LYS A 212 18.03 -5.57 17.43
CA LYS A 212 17.90 -4.11 17.32
C LYS A 212 17.07 -3.64 16.13
N PHE A 213 16.35 -4.55 15.45
CA PHE A 213 15.57 -4.27 14.24
C PHE A 213 16.42 -3.69 13.10
N PRO A 214 17.54 -4.31 12.74
CA PRO A 214 18.35 -3.85 11.63
C PRO A 214 17.61 -4.07 10.31
N VAL A 215 17.97 -3.26 9.31
CA VAL A 215 17.62 -3.53 7.92
C VAL A 215 18.63 -4.53 7.37
N LEU A 216 18.13 -5.55 6.67
CA LEU A 216 18.92 -6.58 6.01
C LEU A 216 18.79 -6.44 4.51
N TYR A 217 19.88 -6.55 3.79
CA TYR A 217 19.93 -6.53 2.34
C TYR A 217 20.37 -7.87 1.76
N ARG A 218 19.72 -8.28 0.67
CA ARG A 218 20.02 -9.50 -0.08
C ARG A 218 19.88 -9.25 -1.58
N GLU A 219 20.61 -10.02 -2.38
CA GLU A 219 20.45 -10.07 -3.84
C GLU A 219 20.12 -11.48 -4.31
N SER A 220 19.47 -11.56 -5.48
CA SER A 220 19.23 -12.80 -6.20
C SER A 220 19.23 -12.57 -7.71
N LYS A 221 19.70 -13.56 -8.48
CA LYS A 221 19.61 -13.54 -9.95
C LYS A 221 18.26 -14.06 -10.44
N ASP A 222 17.66 -15.00 -9.73
CA ASP A 222 16.46 -15.73 -10.14
C ASP A 222 15.24 -15.47 -9.23
N GLY A 223 15.41 -14.75 -8.11
CA GLY A 223 14.38 -14.48 -7.13
C GLY A 223 14.11 -15.65 -6.17
N PHE A 224 14.92 -16.72 -6.22
CA PHE A 224 14.81 -17.89 -5.36
C PHE A 224 16.07 -18.15 -4.54
N HIS A 225 17.24 -17.95 -5.12
CA HIS A 225 18.52 -18.14 -4.45
C HIS A 225 19.08 -16.78 -4.03
N TRP A 226 18.99 -16.50 -2.75
CA TRP A 226 19.37 -15.21 -2.16
C TRP A 226 20.73 -15.26 -1.47
N THR A 227 21.50 -14.20 -1.58
CA THR A 227 22.77 -14.07 -0.87
C THR A 227 22.56 -14.08 0.65
N THR A 228 23.60 -14.43 1.38
CA THR A 228 23.66 -14.17 2.83
C THR A 228 23.39 -12.68 3.09
N PRO A 229 22.53 -12.34 4.06
CA PRO A 229 22.15 -10.94 4.28
C PRO A 229 23.33 -10.11 4.80
N SER A 230 23.50 -8.92 4.24
CA SER A 230 24.30 -7.86 4.84
C SER A 230 23.42 -6.95 5.70
N THR A 231 24.00 -6.41 6.78
CA THR A 231 23.27 -5.53 7.72
C THR A 231 23.48 -4.07 7.36
N ILE A 232 22.38 -3.34 7.28
CA ILE A 232 22.34 -1.89 7.09
C ILE A 232 21.93 -1.21 8.39
N GLN A 233 22.79 -0.33 8.90
CA GLN A 233 22.48 0.48 10.08
C GLN A 233 21.96 1.84 9.66
N LEU A 234 20.64 2.04 9.77
CA LEU A 234 20.03 3.33 9.51
C LEU A 234 20.34 4.33 10.62
N LYS A 235 20.69 5.55 10.24
CA LYS A 235 20.98 6.65 11.16
C LYS A 235 19.72 7.48 11.39
N TYR A 236 19.01 7.21 12.45
CA TYR A 236 17.80 7.95 12.84
C TYR A 236 18.09 9.26 13.58
N PRO A 237 17.11 10.17 13.72
CA PRO A 237 17.23 11.34 14.58
C PRO A 237 17.46 11.01 16.07
N SER A 238 17.08 9.81 16.50
CA SER A 238 17.29 9.29 17.86
C SER A 238 17.76 7.84 17.80
N ASP A 239 18.71 7.48 18.64
CA ASP A 239 19.23 6.12 18.83
C ASP A 239 18.22 5.15 19.46
N ARG A 240 17.12 5.69 20.03
CA ARG A 240 16.00 4.91 20.56
C ARG A 240 15.04 4.42 19.49
N LEU A 241 15.15 4.89 18.23
CA LEU A 241 14.28 4.46 17.14
C LEU A 241 14.68 3.08 16.62
N ARG A 242 13.66 2.32 16.22
CA ARG A 242 13.80 0.97 15.68
C ARG A 242 12.97 0.86 14.40
N SER A 243 13.58 0.33 13.34
CA SER A 243 12.89 0.09 12.06
C SER A 243 11.69 -0.84 12.24
N TRP A 244 10.65 -0.61 11.45
CA TRP A 244 9.47 -1.46 11.45
C TRP A 244 9.13 -1.93 10.04
N HIS A 245 8.51 -1.11 9.23
CA HIS A 245 8.24 -1.40 7.82
C HIS A 245 9.02 -0.45 6.92
N LEU A 246 9.33 -0.90 5.71
CA LEU A 246 10.04 -0.09 4.73
C LEU A 246 9.54 -0.35 3.30
N ASP A 247 9.82 0.60 2.42
CA ASP A 247 9.75 0.47 0.97
C ASP A 247 10.93 1.16 0.32
N VAL A 248 11.39 0.66 -0.82
CA VAL A 248 12.53 1.18 -1.57
C VAL A 248 12.17 1.35 -3.03
N ILE A 249 12.58 2.47 -3.61
CA ILE A 249 12.60 2.70 -5.04
C ILE A 249 13.99 3.13 -5.50
N HIS A 250 14.30 2.92 -6.76
CA HIS A 250 15.49 3.46 -7.39
C HIS A 250 15.10 4.56 -8.38
N THR A 251 15.69 5.73 -8.22
CA THR A 251 15.47 6.90 -9.06
C THR A 251 16.81 7.48 -9.54
N GLU A 252 16.79 8.55 -10.31
CA GLU A 252 18.00 9.29 -10.68
C GLU A 252 18.78 9.81 -9.45
N LYS A 253 18.11 9.98 -8.31
CA LYS A 253 18.76 10.37 -7.06
C LYS A 253 19.55 9.23 -6.41
N GLY A 254 19.23 7.99 -6.74
CA GLY A 254 19.76 6.76 -6.14
C GLY A 254 18.63 5.93 -5.50
N TYR A 255 18.99 5.11 -4.51
CA TYR A 255 18.03 4.32 -3.73
C TYR A 255 17.37 5.19 -2.67
N GLU A 256 16.09 5.44 -2.86
CA GLU A 256 15.25 6.18 -1.92
C GLU A 256 14.48 5.18 -1.06
N MET A 257 14.54 5.34 0.26
CA MET A 257 13.86 4.45 1.20
C MET A 257 12.90 5.24 2.08
N LEU A 258 11.67 4.77 2.14
CA LEU A 258 10.74 5.11 3.21
C LEU A 258 10.82 4.03 4.29
N VAL A 259 10.92 4.44 5.54
CA VAL A 259 10.97 3.51 6.67
C VAL A 259 10.12 4.04 7.82
N VAL A 260 9.21 3.21 8.29
CA VAL A 260 8.49 3.46 9.54
C VAL A 260 9.37 3.02 10.70
N ALA A 261 9.42 3.85 11.74
CA ALA A 261 10.15 3.49 12.95
C ALA A 261 9.37 3.89 14.20
N PHE A 262 9.62 3.15 15.29
CA PHE A 262 9.01 3.34 16.60
C PHE A 262 10.07 3.53 17.68
N TYR A 263 9.74 4.22 18.76
CA TYR A 263 10.62 4.32 19.91
C TYR A 263 10.68 2.99 20.67
N LYS A 264 11.89 2.57 21.09
CA LYS A 264 12.07 1.37 21.93
C LYS A 264 11.13 1.40 23.14
N GLY A 265 10.32 0.35 23.28
CA GLY A 265 9.28 0.25 24.30
C GLY A 265 7.89 0.72 23.85
N HIS A 266 7.77 1.39 22.69
CA HIS A 266 6.52 1.95 22.17
C HIS A 266 6.06 1.29 20.87
N ARG A 267 6.38 0.03 20.67
CA ARG A 267 5.98 -0.70 19.46
C ARG A 267 4.47 -0.60 19.23
N HIS A 268 4.09 -0.35 17.97
CA HIS A 268 2.72 -0.08 17.51
C HIS A 268 2.08 1.21 18.05
N ARG A 269 2.90 2.14 18.54
CA ARG A 269 2.45 3.48 18.96
C ARG A 269 3.44 4.52 18.47
N GLU A 270 2.94 5.73 18.18
CA GLU A 270 3.79 6.88 17.84
C GLU A 270 4.82 6.58 16.74
N MET A 271 4.42 5.69 15.81
CA MET A 271 5.25 5.34 14.67
C MET A 271 5.19 6.45 13.64
N ASN A 272 6.34 6.96 13.28
CA ASN A 272 6.50 7.99 12.26
C ASN A 272 7.09 7.40 10.99
N LEU A 273 6.86 8.08 9.87
CA LEU A 273 7.49 7.78 8.60
C LEU A 273 8.74 8.63 8.41
N TYR A 274 9.82 7.95 8.05
CA TYR A 274 11.12 8.54 7.78
C TYR A 274 11.52 8.28 6.34
N TYR A 275 12.34 9.19 5.80
CA TYR A 275 12.94 9.07 4.49
C TYR A 275 14.46 9.09 4.61
N THR A 276 15.12 8.29 3.76
CA THR A 276 16.57 8.32 3.58
C THR A 276 16.93 8.00 2.14
N LEU A 277 18.15 8.34 1.74
CA LEU A 277 18.67 8.23 0.38
C LEU A 277 20.08 7.68 0.40
N SER A 278 20.41 6.82 -0.55
CA SER A 278 21.76 6.30 -0.79
C SER A 278 22.09 6.31 -2.29
N LYS A 279 23.40 6.39 -2.61
CA LYS A 279 23.90 6.19 -3.97
C LYS A 279 24.16 4.72 -4.30
N ASN A 280 24.14 3.86 -3.29
CA ASN A 280 24.25 2.41 -3.41
C ASN A 280 23.24 1.73 -2.49
N GLU A 281 23.24 0.41 -2.44
CA GLU A 281 22.27 -0.39 -1.71
C GLU A 281 22.43 -0.35 -0.18
N HIS A 282 23.51 0.25 0.35
CA HIS A 282 23.93 0.12 1.75
C HIS A 282 24.10 1.45 2.49
N ASP A 283 24.67 2.47 1.86
CA ASP A 283 25.18 3.67 2.56
C ASP A 283 24.11 4.77 2.64
N PHE A 284 23.02 4.47 3.32
CA PHE A 284 21.93 5.40 3.48
C PHE A 284 22.31 6.59 4.38
N LYS A 285 21.93 7.78 3.96
CA LYS A 285 22.11 9.03 4.70
C LYS A 285 21.30 9.02 6.00
N LYS A 286 21.48 10.03 6.84
CA LYS A 286 20.65 10.22 8.04
C LYS A 286 19.17 10.33 7.65
N CYS A 287 18.34 9.54 8.32
CA CYS A 287 16.90 9.57 8.15
C CYS A 287 16.31 10.92 8.60
N ILE A 288 15.37 11.43 7.83
CA ILE A 288 14.56 12.61 8.20
C ILE A 288 13.12 12.17 8.41
N THR A 289 12.42 12.77 9.37
CA THR A 289 10.99 12.54 9.57
C THR A 289 10.22 13.27 8.47
N ILE A 290 9.27 12.59 7.82
CA ILE A 290 8.47 13.19 6.76
C ILE A 290 6.96 13.15 7.03
N LEU A 291 6.49 12.20 7.84
CA LEU A 291 5.09 12.11 8.21
C LEU A 291 4.96 11.62 9.65
N LYS A 292 4.04 12.25 10.40
CA LYS A 292 3.67 11.88 11.77
C LYS A 292 2.19 11.54 11.83
N PRO A 293 1.74 10.78 12.84
CA PRO A 293 0.33 10.59 13.12
C PRO A 293 -0.41 11.92 13.23
N SER A 294 -1.70 11.92 12.86
CA SER A 294 -2.55 13.11 13.05
C SER A 294 -2.67 13.45 14.53
N GLU A 295 -2.62 14.74 14.85
CA GLU A 295 -2.83 15.24 16.21
C GLU A 295 -4.32 15.30 16.59
N LYS A 296 -5.24 15.14 15.63
CA LYS A 296 -6.68 15.13 15.90
C LYS A 296 -7.08 13.85 16.61
N GLU A 297 -7.72 13.97 17.77
CA GLU A 297 -8.09 12.83 18.62
C GLU A 297 -8.91 11.73 17.91
N LYS A 298 -9.78 12.13 16.99
CA LYS A 298 -10.66 11.20 16.26
C LYS A 298 -10.19 10.89 14.83
N ALA A 299 -8.97 11.29 14.47
CA ALA A 299 -8.46 10.98 13.14
C ALA A 299 -8.14 9.48 13.03
N TRP A 300 -8.41 8.93 11.86
CA TRP A 300 -8.21 7.49 11.58
C TRP A 300 -6.74 7.06 11.66
N ASP A 301 -5.80 7.99 11.58
CA ASP A 301 -4.34 7.78 11.58
C ASP A 301 -3.63 8.41 12.79
N ASN A 302 -4.37 8.74 13.86
CA ASN A 302 -3.84 9.50 15.01
C ASN A 302 -2.96 8.70 15.97
N ARG A 303 -2.84 7.39 15.79
CA ARG A 303 -2.03 6.52 16.65
C ARG A 303 -0.68 6.18 16.05
N GLY A 304 -0.58 6.05 14.74
CA GLY A 304 0.67 5.68 14.10
C GLY A 304 0.58 5.55 12.59
N ILE A 305 1.69 5.84 11.92
CA ILE A 305 1.93 5.47 10.53
C ILE A 305 2.56 4.07 10.56
N TYR A 306 2.02 3.11 9.82
CA TYR A 306 2.41 1.71 10.00
C TYR A 306 3.30 1.17 8.88
N ARG A 307 2.91 1.37 7.63
CA ARG A 307 3.67 1.00 6.44
C ARG A 307 3.41 2.02 5.34
N SER A 308 4.34 2.17 4.42
CA SER A 308 4.17 3.05 3.26
C SER A 308 4.68 2.39 1.99
N SER A 309 4.22 2.93 0.88
CA SER A 309 4.72 2.69 -0.47
C SER A 309 4.77 4.01 -1.21
N PHE A 310 5.68 4.17 -2.15
CA PHE A 310 5.78 5.42 -2.90
C PHE A 310 6.32 5.20 -4.31
N PHE A 311 6.05 6.18 -5.13
CA PHE A 311 6.67 6.34 -6.44
C PHE A 311 6.81 7.83 -6.77
N VAL A 312 7.59 8.14 -7.79
CA VAL A 312 7.73 9.50 -8.33
C VAL A 312 7.19 9.51 -9.75
N GLU A 313 6.31 10.45 -10.05
CA GLU A 313 5.75 10.65 -11.37
C GLU A 313 5.72 12.14 -11.68
N ASN A 314 6.28 12.54 -12.82
CA ASN A 314 6.39 13.95 -13.23
C ASN A 314 6.99 14.88 -12.16
N GLY A 315 8.00 14.38 -11.42
CA GLY A 315 8.65 15.12 -10.34
C GLY A 315 7.86 15.21 -9.03
N ILE A 316 6.67 14.60 -8.96
CA ILE A 316 5.83 14.57 -7.78
C ILE A 316 6.00 13.22 -7.06
N TYR A 317 6.23 13.27 -5.76
CA TYR A 317 6.20 12.10 -4.87
C TYR A 317 4.77 11.78 -4.50
N TYR A 318 4.34 10.55 -4.71
CA TYR A 318 3.07 10.01 -4.24
C TYR A 318 3.37 8.95 -3.19
N ILE A 319 2.93 9.20 -1.97
CA ILE A 319 3.21 8.35 -0.80
C ILE A 319 1.90 7.82 -0.26
N TYR A 320 1.67 6.53 -0.43
CA TYR A 320 0.59 5.81 0.22
C TYR A 320 1.06 5.31 1.58
N TYR A 321 0.25 5.46 2.60
CA TYR A 321 0.61 5.01 3.93
C TYR A 321 -0.56 4.36 4.65
N SER A 322 -0.27 3.31 5.39
CA SER A 322 -1.22 2.75 6.32
C SER A 322 -1.23 3.56 7.60
N GLY A 323 -2.39 3.97 8.05
CA GLY A 323 -2.62 4.66 9.32
C GLY A 323 -3.37 3.78 10.31
N ILE A 324 -3.10 3.98 11.59
CA ILE A 324 -3.81 3.35 12.69
C ILE A 324 -4.39 4.44 13.57
N GLY A 325 -5.69 4.33 13.86
CA GLY A 325 -6.39 5.24 14.78
C GLY A 325 -6.68 4.61 16.15
N TYR A 326 -7.10 5.45 17.10
CA TYR A 326 -7.66 5.02 18.38
C TYR A 326 -9.19 4.89 18.28
N PRO A 327 -9.82 4.07 19.12
CA PRO A 327 -9.25 3.11 20.08
C PRO A 327 -8.64 1.90 19.39
N LYS A 328 -7.78 1.16 20.09
CA LYS A 328 -7.27 -0.12 19.62
C LYS A 328 -8.35 -1.20 19.75
N GLY A 329 -8.44 -2.13 18.81
CA GLY A 329 -9.35 -3.28 18.85
C GLY A 329 -10.42 -3.22 17.77
N PRO A 330 -11.55 -3.90 17.93
CA PRO A 330 -12.57 -4.03 16.89
C PRO A 330 -13.12 -2.70 16.35
N ASN A 331 -13.08 -1.66 17.18
CA ASN A 331 -13.54 -0.32 16.82
C ASN A 331 -12.40 0.61 16.36
N SER A 332 -11.18 0.12 16.21
CA SER A 332 -10.09 0.93 15.69
C SER A 332 -10.26 1.16 14.19
N SER A 333 -9.96 2.36 13.74
CA SER A 333 -9.90 2.66 12.32
C SER A 333 -8.49 2.39 11.78
N GLN A 334 -8.42 1.61 10.72
CA GLN A 334 -7.24 1.43 9.90
C GLN A 334 -7.60 1.81 8.47
N GLY A 335 -6.58 2.05 7.66
CA GLY A 335 -6.78 2.28 6.25
C GLY A 335 -5.53 2.80 5.57
N VAL A 336 -5.69 3.13 4.31
CA VAL A 336 -4.64 3.72 3.49
C VAL A 336 -4.98 5.17 3.19
N GLY A 337 -4.02 6.06 3.38
CA GLY A 337 -4.09 7.46 2.94
C GLY A 337 -3.06 7.76 1.88
N LEU A 338 -3.22 8.90 1.22
CA LEU A 338 -2.31 9.43 0.20
C LEU A 338 -1.80 10.80 0.61
N THR A 339 -0.47 10.97 0.56
CA THR A 339 0.18 12.28 0.58
C THR A 339 1.01 12.45 -0.68
N TYR A 340 1.13 13.67 -1.17
CA TYR A 340 1.89 13.94 -2.39
C TYR A 340 2.51 15.34 -2.38
N GLY A 341 3.55 15.53 -3.20
CA GLY A 341 4.20 16.83 -3.33
C GLY A 341 5.50 16.80 -4.12
N PRO A 342 6.09 17.94 -4.43
CA PRO A 342 7.29 18.04 -5.26
C PRO A 342 8.57 17.54 -4.57
N SER A 343 8.50 17.28 -3.29
CA SER A 343 9.60 16.64 -2.55
C SER A 343 9.06 16.00 -1.28
N VAL A 344 9.79 15.05 -0.73
CA VAL A 344 9.45 14.40 0.56
C VAL A 344 9.36 15.36 1.75
N LYS A 345 9.92 16.56 1.63
CA LYS A 345 9.82 17.63 2.65
C LYS A 345 8.66 18.59 2.39
N ASN A 346 8.05 18.52 1.22
CA ASN A 346 6.95 19.38 0.84
C ASN A 346 5.83 18.52 0.26
N ILE A 347 5.20 17.76 1.13
CA ILE A 347 4.04 16.91 0.85
C ILE A 347 2.81 17.45 1.58
N HIS A 348 1.64 17.18 1.05
CA HIS A 348 0.36 17.43 1.70
C HIS A 348 -0.57 16.23 1.52
N GLY A 349 -1.57 16.12 2.37
CA GLY A 349 -2.56 15.06 2.30
C GLY A 349 -3.58 15.30 1.18
N TYR A 350 -4.17 14.22 0.71
CA TYR A 350 -5.36 14.24 -0.10
C TYR A 350 -6.57 14.49 0.82
N ASP A 351 -7.35 15.50 0.50
CA ASP A 351 -8.64 15.78 1.14
C ASP A 351 -9.75 15.49 0.11
N ALA A 352 -10.62 14.49 0.41
CA ALA A 352 -11.75 14.12 -0.43
C ALA A 352 -12.90 15.12 -0.35
#